data_979e63ba1848de5280e40ab159d09211
#
_entry.id   979e63ba1848de5280e40ab159d09211
#
_cell.length_a   1.000
_cell.length_b   1.000
_cell.length_c   1.000
_cell.angle_alpha   90.00
_cell.angle_beta   90.00
_cell.angle_gamma   90.00
#
_symmetry.space_group_name_H-M   'P 1'
#
loop_
_entity.id
_entity.type
_entity.pdbx_description
1 polymer ?
#
loop_
_entity_poly.entity_id
_entity_poly.type
_entity_poly.pdbx_seq_one_letter_code
_entity_poly.pdbx_strand_id
1 'polypeptide(L)'
;MRTSSIMRLAVVVAGLAMPAAAFALEGGIREVPAKDIPVPTADVSPQEQAVIGAALPPFWNDHPKDAAAWKALINMRADAIVKTLPGLRDKLGVKSEQVTIAGVNCYILTPNDLPEQNRNRLLVHVHGGGYVFAPAESATREAILMAGFGKFKVISIDYRMPPDFPYPAAMDDAMAVWKEVVKTNDPKKMAIFGTSTGGGMTLAMVLRAKAEGLPLPAAIAPGTPWSDMTKTGDSFFTNEMVDNVLGPVIN
;
A
#
# COMPACT_ATOMS: atom_id res chain seq x y z
N MET A 1 3.34 62.10 56.76
CA MET A 1 4.06 60.85 56.39
C MET A 1 3.09 59.69 56.52
N ARG A 2 2.58 59.18 55.44
CA ARG A 2 1.66 58.04 55.44
C ARG A 2 2.39 56.89 54.68
N THR A 3 2.74 55.85 55.39
CA THR A 3 3.33 54.63 54.91
C THR A 3 2.19 53.69 54.43
N SER A 4 2.08 53.45 53.12
CA SER A 4 1.12 52.50 52.62
C SER A 4 1.77 51.11 52.57
N SER A 5 1.26 50.18 53.31
CA SER A 5 1.61 48.76 53.28
C SER A 5 0.94 48.11 52.09
N ILE A 6 1.76 47.65 51.14
CA ILE A 6 1.31 46.80 50.03
C ILE A 6 1.32 45.34 50.48
N MET A 7 0.14 44.80 50.65
CA MET A 7 -0.10 43.39 50.97
C MET A 7 0.03 42.59 49.67
N ARG A 8 1.10 41.83 49.51
CA ARG A 8 1.27 40.89 48.39
C ARG A 8 0.48 39.61 48.67
N LEU A 9 -0.57 39.42 47.90
CA LEU A 9 -1.36 38.18 47.89
C LEU A 9 -0.58 37.12 47.08
N ALA A 10 -0.01 36.12 47.74
CA ALA A 10 0.60 34.98 47.10
C ALA A 10 -0.52 33.96 46.76
N VAL A 11 -0.86 33.84 45.50
CA VAL A 11 -1.72 32.76 44.99
C VAL A 11 -0.89 31.50 44.89
N VAL A 12 -1.07 30.56 45.79
CA VAL A 12 -0.50 29.22 45.69
C VAL A 12 -1.43 28.42 44.80
N VAL A 13 -1.02 28.21 43.52
CA VAL A 13 -1.66 27.25 42.63
C VAL A 13 -1.15 25.86 43.03
N ALA A 14 -1.93 25.15 43.84
CA ALA A 14 -1.71 23.74 44.08
C ALA A 14 -2.10 22.98 42.80
N GLY A 15 -1.12 22.68 41.95
CA GLY A 15 -1.28 21.77 40.85
C GLY A 15 -1.54 20.36 41.36
N LEU A 16 -2.79 19.91 41.31
CA LEU A 16 -3.13 18.50 41.44
C LEU A 16 -2.51 17.76 40.25
N ALA A 17 -1.31 17.25 40.41
CA ALA A 17 -0.77 16.23 39.53
C ALA A 17 -1.60 14.96 39.77
N MET A 18 -2.64 14.76 38.93
CA MET A 18 -3.26 13.44 38.82
C MET A 18 -2.19 12.51 38.23
N PRO A 19 -1.90 11.37 38.88
CA PRO A 19 -1.10 10.36 38.23
C PRO A 19 -1.85 9.96 36.96
N ALA A 20 -1.21 10.05 35.80
CA ALA A 20 -1.68 9.41 34.61
C ALA A 20 -1.70 7.90 34.91
N ALA A 21 -2.83 7.39 35.35
CA ALA A 21 -3.07 5.98 35.40
C ALA A 21 -3.00 5.54 33.94
N ALA A 22 -1.89 4.90 33.57
CA ALA A 22 -1.83 4.11 32.39
C ALA A 22 -2.91 3.02 32.57
N PHE A 23 -4.10 3.29 32.03
CA PHE A 23 -5.07 2.22 31.80
C PHE A 23 -4.44 1.28 30.81
N ALA A 24 -3.77 0.22 31.32
CA ALA A 24 -3.59 -0.96 30.53
C ALA A 24 -5.01 -1.35 30.08
N LEU A 25 -5.27 -1.27 28.79
CA LEU A 25 -6.46 -1.81 28.19
C LEU A 25 -6.40 -3.32 28.41
N GLU A 26 -6.93 -3.81 29.52
CA GLU A 26 -7.34 -5.20 29.62
C GLU A 26 -8.36 -5.37 28.51
N GLY A 27 -8.05 -6.26 27.54
CA GLY A 27 -8.78 -6.45 26.31
C GLY A 27 -10.26 -6.69 26.53
N GLY A 28 -11.04 -5.62 26.51
CA GLY A 28 -12.49 -5.63 26.50
C GLY A 28 -12.98 -5.24 25.12
N ILE A 29 -13.99 -5.94 24.62
CA ILE A 29 -14.68 -5.58 23.38
C ILE A 29 -15.47 -4.30 23.65
N ARG A 30 -15.16 -3.24 22.91
CA ARG A 30 -16.02 -2.07 22.83
C ARG A 30 -16.97 -2.27 21.66
N GLU A 31 -18.25 -2.47 21.93
CA GLU A 31 -19.26 -2.47 20.89
C GLU A 31 -19.39 -1.06 20.29
N VAL A 32 -19.23 -0.96 18.97
CA VAL A 32 -19.52 0.26 18.22
C VAL A 32 -20.91 0.10 17.62
N PRO A 33 -21.85 1.05 17.82
CA PRO A 33 -23.17 0.98 17.18
C PRO A 33 -23.04 0.88 15.65
N ALA A 34 -23.95 0.16 15.01
CA ALA A 34 -24.07 0.12 13.57
C ALA A 34 -24.16 1.56 13.00
N LYS A 35 -23.45 1.83 11.93
CA LYS A 35 -23.43 3.13 11.26
C LYS A 35 -24.03 3.00 9.88
N ASP A 36 -24.94 3.91 9.54
CA ASP A 36 -25.37 4.13 8.17
C ASP A 36 -24.36 5.05 7.48
N ILE A 37 -23.79 4.60 6.37
CA ILE A 37 -22.87 5.39 5.58
C ILE A 37 -23.69 6.08 4.49
N PRO A 38 -23.83 7.43 4.49
CA PRO A 38 -24.53 8.12 3.44
C PRO A 38 -23.74 8.03 2.13
N VAL A 39 -24.43 7.68 1.04
CA VAL A 39 -23.85 7.75 -0.30
C VAL A 39 -23.95 9.20 -0.79
N PRO A 40 -22.83 9.90 -1.05
CA PRO A 40 -22.87 11.25 -1.56
C PRO A 40 -23.60 11.33 -2.91
N THR A 41 -24.46 12.33 -3.09
CA THR A 41 -25.19 12.54 -4.35
C THR A 41 -24.62 13.70 -5.17
N ALA A 42 -23.85 14.59 -4.54
CA ALA A 42 -23.14 15.69 -5.19
C ALA A 42 -21.62 15.37 -5.22
N ASP A 43 -20.94 15.86 -6.24
CA ASP A 43 -19.47 15.77 -6.39
C ASP A 43 -18.90 14.36 -6.58
N VAL A 44 -19.75 13.33 -6.69
CA VAL A 44 -19.36 11.94 -6.89
C VAL A 44 -20.09 11.38 -8.11
N SER A 45 -19.35 10.74 -9.02
CA SER A 45 -19.93 10.13 -10.22
C SER A 45 -20.96 9.05 -9.88
N PRO A 46 -21.96 8.78 -10.73
CA PRO A 46 -22.89 7.66 -10.52
C PRO A 46 -22.20 6.31 -10.36
N GLN A 47 -21.07 6.10 -11.03
CA GLN A 47 -20.27 4.89 -10.93
C GLN A 47 -19.63 4.77 -9.54
N GLU A 48 -19.11 5.86 -9.01
CA GLU A 48 -18.50 5.89 -7.66
C GLU A 48 -19.58 5.75 -6.58
N GLN A 49 -20.76 6.39 -6.76
CA GLN A 49 -21.90 6.19 -5.86
C GLN A 49 -22.31 4.72 -5.77
N ALA A 50 -22.31 4.01 -6.91
CA ALA A 50 -22.61 2.59 -6.95
C ALA A 50 -21.57 1.74 -6.18
N VAL A 51 -20.29 2.11 -6.22
CA VAL A 51 -19.22 1.45 -5.45
C VAL A 51 -19.38 1.71 -3.95
N ILE A 52 -19.63 2.97 -3.56
CA ILE A 52 -19.80 3.36 -2.14
C ILE A 52 -21.04 2.68 -1.54
N GLY A 53 -22.15 2.63 -2.30
CA GLY A 53 -23.41 2.02 -1.86
C GLY A 53 -23.49 0.50 -2.02
N ALA A 54 -22.46 -0.14 -2.57
CA ALA A 54 -22.47 -1.58 -2.77
C ALA A 54 -22.46 -2.33 -1.44
N ALA A 55 -23.18 -3.44 -1.38
CA ALA A 55 -23.06 -4.37 -0.27
C ALA A 55 -21.63 -4.91 -0.17
N LEU A 56 -21.16 -5.16 1.03
CA LEU A 56 -19.88 -5.80 1.25
C LEU A 56 -19.86 -7.18 0.55
N PRO A 57 -18.74 -7.57 -0.07
CA PRO A 57 -18.63 -8.87 -0.74
C PRO A 57 -18.91 -10.01 0.23
N PRO A 58 -19.48 -11.14 -0.23
CA PRO A 58 -19.79 -12.30 0.63
C PRO A 58 -18.58 -12.82 1.41
N PHE A 59 -17.37 -12.67 0.85
CA PHE A 59 -16.10 -13.10 1.46
C PHE A 59 -15.43 -12.00 2.32
N TRP A 60 -16.14 -10.92 2.62
CA TRP A 60 -15.60 -9.78 3.38
C TRP A 60 -15.11 -10.19 4.77
N ASN A 61 -15.81 -11.10 5.40
CA ASN A 61 -15.49 -11.64 6.73
C ASN A 61 -14.86 -13.04 6.67
N ASP A 62 -14.40 -13.49 5.50
CA ASP A 62 -13.74 -14.78 5.41
C ASP A 62 -12.42 -14.76 6.17
N HIS A 63 -12.27 -15.72 7.06
CA HIS A 63 -11.06 -15.95 7.83
C HIS A 63 -10.45 -17.29 7.43
N PRO A 64 -9.59 -17.35 6.41
CA PRO A 64 -8.92 -18.58 6.03
C PRO A 64 -8.18 -19.18 7.21
N LYS A 65 -8.44 -20.45 7.54
CA LYS A 65 -7.94 -21.10 8.76
C LYS A 65 -6.55 -21.72 8.59
N ASP A 66 -6.13 -21.93 7.35
CA ASP A 66 -4.87 -22.57 7.02
C ASP A 66 -4.31 -22.08 5.68
N ALA A 67 -3.09 -22.51 5.37
CA ALA A 67 -2.40 -22.11 4.15
C ALA A 67 -3.15 -22.52 2.86
N ALA A 68 -3.85 -23.64 2.86
CA ALA A 68 -4.61 -24.10 1.69
C ALA A 68 -5.81 -23.19 1.43
N ALA A 69 -6.56 -22.83 2.47
CA ALA A 69 -7.67 -21.90 2.38
C ALA A 69 -7.21 -20.49 1.94
N TRP A 70 -6.06 -20.02 2.45
CA TRP A 70 -5.45 -18.78 1.99
C TRP A 70 -5.11 -18.83 0.50
N LYS A 71 -4.45 -19.90 0.03
CA LYS A 71 -4.13 -20.07 -1.39
C LYS A 71 -5.35 -20.08 -2.28
N ALA A 72 -6.42 -20.76 -1.85
CA ALA A 72 -7.69 -20.79 -2.59
C ALA A 72 -8.28 -19.37 -2.76
N LEU A 73 -8.32 -18.60 -1.70
CA LEU A 73 -8.80 -17.20 -1.72
C LEU A 73 -7.91 -16.31 -2.58
N ILE A 74 -6.60 -16.42 -2.44
CA ILE A 74 -5.62 -15.66 -3.24
C ILE A 74 -5.80 -15.95 -4.72
N ASN A 75 -5.87 -17.23 -5.11
CA ASN A 75 -6.01 -17.65 -6.50
C ASN A 75 -7.35 -17.18 -7.09
N MET A 76 -8.45 -17.32 -6.36
CA MET A 76 -9.76 -16.85 -6.80
C MET A 76 -9.75 -15.35 -7.13
N ARG A 77 -9.14 -14.54 -6.27
CA ARG A 77 -9.02 -13.08 -6.50
C ARG A 77 -8.07 -12.76 -7.64
N ALA A 78 -6.94 -13.45 -7.74
CA ALA A 78 -5.97 -13.27 -8.81
C ALA A 78 -6.60 -13.59 -10.18
N ASP A 79 -7.30 -14.73 -10.30
CA ASP A 79 -7.98 -15.14 -11.53
C ASP A 79 -9.03 -14.12 -12.00
N ALA A 80 -9.76 -13.53 -11.06
CA ALA A 80 -10.72 -12.48 -11.38
C ALA A 80 -10.04 -11.23 -11.97
N ILE A 81 -8.88 -10.84 -11.46
CA ILE A 81 -8.08 -9.73 -11.97
C ILE A 81 -7.51 -10.07 -13.34
N VAL A 82 -6.83 -11.21 -13.46
CA VAL A 82 -6.13 -11.64 -14.69
C VAL A 82 -7.07 -11.64 -15.90
N LYS A 83 -8.31 -12.08 -15.73
CA LYS A 83 -9.34 -12.05 -16.80
C LYS A 83 -9.59 -10.65 -17.37
N THR A 84 -9.33 -9.59 -16.62
CA THR A 84 -9.55 -8.20 -17.05
C THR A 84 -8.32 -7.57 -17.72
N LEU A 85 -7.14 -8.13 -17.51
CA LEU A 85 -5.87 -7.51 -17.95
C LEU A 85 -5.70 -7.41 -19.47
N PRO A 86 -6.06 -8.42 -20.29
CA PRO A 86 -5.94 -8.30 -21.73
C PRO A 86 -6.71 -7.10 -22.26
N GLY A 87 -7.98 -6.95 -21.91
CA GLY A 87 -8.79 -5.81 -22.37
C GLY A 87 -8.26 -4.46 -21.86
N LEU A 88 -7.67 -4.42 -20.65
CA LEU A 88 -7.03 -3.22 -20.14
C LEU A 88 -5.76 -2.87 -20.92
N ARG A 89 -4.90 -3.86 -21.22
CA ARG A 89 -3.71 -3.66 -22.05
C ARG A 89 -4.06 -3.19 -23.46
N ASP A 90 -5.03 -3.82 -24.08
CA ASP A 90 -5.48 -3.45 -25.43
C ASP A 90 -6.01 -2.01 -25.46
N LYS A 91 -6.86 -1.66 -24.49
CA LYS A 91 -7.43 -0.30 -24.38
C LYS A 91 -6.36 0.77 -24.19
N LEU A 92 -5.30 0.47 -23.44
CA LEU A 92 -4.24 1.42 -23.10
C LEU A 92 -3.03 1.32 -24.03
N GLY A 93 -3.01 0.38 -24.95
CA GLY A 93 -1.88 0.16 -25.87
C GLY A 93 -0.61 -0.24 -25.13
N VAL A 94 -0.69 -1.19 -24.21
CA VAL A 94 0.45 -1.65 -23.39
C VAL A 94 0.79 -3.10 -23.70
N LYS A 95 2.06 -3.35 -24.00
CA LYS A 95 2.62 -4.70 -24.10
C LYS A 95 3.11 -5.16 -22.73
N SER A 96 2.93 -6.46 -22.45
CA SER A 96 3.41 -7.11 -21.23
C SER A 96 4.30 -8.28 -21.61
N GLU A 97 5.48 -8.34 -21.03
CA GLU A 97 6.46 -9.42 -21.23
C GLU A 97 6.90 -9.92 -19.84
N GLN A 98 6.77 -11.24 -19.62
CA GLN A 98 7.29 -11.86 -18.41
C GLN A 98 8.78 -12.13 -18.58
N VAL A 99 9.56 -11.76 -17.56
CA VAL A 99 11.02 -11.91 -17.52
C VAL A 99 11.46 -12.36 -16.13
N THR A 100 12.70 -12.84 -16.04
CA THR A 100 13.35 -13.11 -14.75
C THR A 100 14.50 -12.12 -14.54
N ILE A 101 14.49 -11.38 -13.43
CA ILE A 101 15.55 -10.43 -13.06
C ILE A 101 16.10 -10.85 -11.71
N ALA A 102 17.40 -11.13 -11.65
CA ALA A 102 18.09 -11.62 -10.44
C ALA A 102 17.38 -12.82 -9.76
N GLY A 103 16.79 -13.73 -10.57
CA GLY A 103 16.06 -14.89 -10.07
C GLY A 103 14.61 -14.61 -9.66
N VAL A 104 14.13 -13.38 -9.76
CA VAL A 104 12.78 -12.96 -9.40
C VAL A 104 11.94 -12.80 -10.67
N ASN A 105 10.71 -13.33 -10.66
CA ASN A 105 9.74 -13.08 -11.73
C ASN A 105 9.38 -11.60 -11.77
N CYS A 106 9.35 -11.05 -12.97
CA CYS A 106 8.95 -9.67 -13.22
C CYS A 106 8.15 -9.59 -14.52
N TYR A 107 7.41 -8.51 -14.66
CA TYR A 107 6.71 -8.17 -15.90
C TYR A 107 7.20 -6.81 -16.40
N ILE A 108 7.60 -6.76 -17.66
CA ILE A 108 7.95 -5.51 -18.33
C ILE A 108 6.71 -5.00 -19.06
N LEU A 109 6.20 -3.84 -18.66
CA LEU A 109 5.08 -3.16 -19.29
C LEU A 109 5.63 -2.02 -20.14
N THR A 110 5.35 -2.07 -21.45
CA THR A 110 5.86 -1.08 -22.40
C THR A 110 4.68 -0.48 -23.17
N PRO A 111 4.43 0.84 -23.13
CA PRO A 111 3.42 1.47 -23.96
C PRO A 111 3.84 1.44 -25.43
N ASN A 112 2.89 1.22 -26.32
CA ASN A 112 3.14 1.18 -27.77
C ASN A 112 3.67 2.51 -28.32
N ASP A 113 3.26 3.60 -27.69
CA ASP A 113 3.60 4.99 -28.02
C ASP A 113 4.57 5.61 -27.00
N LEU A 114 5.62 4.88 -26.61
CA LEU A 114 6.64 5.36 -25.69
C LEU A 114 7.34 6.60 -26.27
N PRO A 115 7.18 7.80 -25.67
CA PRO A 115 7.75 9.02 -26.21
C PRO A 115 9.27 9.05 -26.02
N GLU A 116 9.96 9.75 -26.90
CA GLU A 116 11.42 9.86 -26.92
C GLU A 116 12.01 10.28 -25.55
N GLN A 117 11.38 11.26 -24.92
CA GLN A 117 11.78 11.76 -23.61
C GLN A 117 11.73 10.72 -22.49
N ASN A 118 10.97 9.64 -22.67
CA ASN A 118 10.81 8.59 -21.67
C ASN A 118 11.60 7.30 -22.01
N ARG A 119 12.26 7.24 -23.14
CA ARG A 119 13.00 6.03 -23.58
C ARG A 119 14.07 5.58 -22.60
N ASN A 120 14.71 6.54 -21.92
CA ASN A 120 15.75 6.28 -20.94
C ASN A 120 15.25 6.41 -19.48
N ARG A 121 13.92 6.40 -19.28
CA ARG A 121 13.29 6.42 -17.95
C ARG A 121 12.67 5.07 -17.65
N LEU A 122 12.86 4.60 -16.44
CA LEU A 122 12.35 3.32 -15.99
C LEU A 122 11.65 3.46 -14.66
N LEU A 123 10.45 2.91 -14.56
CA LEU A 123 9.74 2.81 -13.30
C LEU A 123 9.80 1.39 -12.77
N VAL A 124 10.01 1.24 -11.49
CA VAL A 124 9.98 -0.04 -10.77
C VAL A 124 8.72 -0.06 -9.92
N HIS A 125 7.87 -1.04 -10.15
CA HIS A 125 6.61 -1.19 -9.46
C HIS A 125 6.69 -2.34 -8.45
N VAL A 126 6.25 -2.05 -7.23
CA VAL A 126 6.01 -3.02 -6.18
C VAL A 126 4.53 -2.98 -5.82
N HIS A 127 3.81 -4.08 -6.07
CA HIS A 127 2.35 -4.09 -5.96
C HIS A 127 1.86 -4.10 -4.51
N GLY A 128 0.61 -3.68 -4.31
CA GLY A 128 -0.12 -3.83 -3.06
C GLY A 128 -0.76 -5.20 -2.92
N GLY A 129 -1.61 -5.36 -1.92
CA GLY A 129 -2.36 -6.60 -1.67
C GLY A 129 -2.07 -7.24 -0.32
N GLY A 130 -1.69 -6.45 0.69
CA GLY A 130 -1.49 -6.94 2.05
C GLY A 130 -0.34 -7.94 2.19
N TYR A 131 0.61 -7.98 1.27
CA TYR A 131 1.66 -9.00 1.11
C TYR A 131 1.16 -10.43 0.89
N VAL A 132 -0.12 -10.63 0.57
CA VAL A 132 -0.70 -11.96 0.32
C VAL A 132 -1.46 -12.06 -0.99
N PHE A 133 -2.02 -10.95 -1.48
CA PHE A 133 -2.84 -10.92 -2.69
C PHE A 133 -2.07 -10.41 -3.90
N ALA A 134 -2.65 -10.66 -5.08
CA ALA A 134 -2.14 -10.26 -6.38
C ALA A 134 -0.81 -10.93 -6.78
N PRO A 135 -0.68 -12.27 -6.72
CA PRO A 135 0.49 -12.96 -7.26
C PRO A 135 0.52 -12.91 -8.80
N ALA A 136 1.69 -13.13 -9.35
CA ALA A 136 1.94 -13.29 -10.77
C ALA A 136 1.39 -12.13 -11.63
N GLU A 137 0.77 -12.41 -12.76
CA GLU A 137 0.27 -11.39 -13.68
C GLU A 137 -0.77 -10.46 -13.03
N SER A 138 -1.52 -10.91 -12.01
CA SER A 138 -2.51 -10.08 -11.31
C SER A 138 -1.89 -8.87 -10.61
N ALA A 139 -0.59 -8.91 -10.29
CA ALA A 139 0.20 -7.79 -9.78
C ALA A 139 0.30 -6.60 -10.74
N THR A 140 0.15 -6.84 -12.05
CA THR A 140 0.52 -5.87 -13.08
C THR A 140 -0.50 -4.77 -13.34
N ARG A 141 -1.70 -4.83 -12.75
CA ARG A 141 -2.78 -3.88 -13.07
C ARG A 141 -2.38 -2.42 -12.91
N GLU A 142 -1.77 -2.07 -11.77
CA GLU A 142 -1.31 -0.71 -11.51
C GLU A 142 -0.17 -0.31 -12.45
N ALA A 143 0.75 -1.23 -12.74
CA ALA A 143 1.84 -1.02 -13.68
C ALA A 143 1.34 -0.80 -15.12
N ILE A 144 0.27 -1.49 -15.55
CA ILE A 144 -0.37 -1.28 -16.86
C ILE A 144 -0.96 0.15 -16.92
N LEU A 145 -1.65 0.60 -15.87
CA LEU A 145 -2.19 1.97 -15.81
C LEU A 145 -1.07 3.00 -15.89
N MET A 146 0.02 2.81 -15.16
CA MET A 146 1.17 3.71 -15.19
C MET A 146 1.84 3.72 -16.56
N ALA A 147 2.03 2.57 -17.20
CA ALA A 147 2.59 2.49 -18.54
C ALA A 147 1.66 3.15 -19.58
N GLY A 148 0.35 2.89 -19.50
CA GLY A 148 -0.62 3.38 -20.49
C GLY A 148 -0.89 4.87 -20.40
N PHE A 149 -1.09 5.41 -19.21
CA PHE A 149 -1.37 6.85 -19.01
C PHE A 149 -0.10 7.67 -18.85
N GLY A 150 0.86 7.18 -18.05
CA GLY A 150 2.11 7.89 -17.80
C GLY A 150 3.12 7.80 -18.93
N LYS A 151 2.94 6.84 -19.86
CA LYS A 151 3.84 6.60 -21.00
C LYS A 151 5.28 6.32 -20.58
N PHE A 152 5.44 5.49 -19.55
CA PHE A 152 6.72 4.99 -19.08
C PHE A 152 6.84 3.48 -19.31
N LYS A 153 8.08 3.02 -19.50
CA LYS A 153 8.40 1.61 -19.33
C LYS A 153 8.40 1.28 -17.83
N VAL A 154 7.74 0.20 -17.46
CA VAL A 154 7.58 -0.23 -16.06
C VAL A 154 8.07 -1.66 -15.90
N ILE A 155 8.84 -1.93 -14.86
CA ILE A 155 9.11 -3.29 -14.35
C ILE A 155 8.21 -3.49 -13.14
N SER A 156 7.27 -4.44 -13.22
CA SER A 156 6.43 -4.87 -12.10
C SER A 156 7.03 -6.13 -11.50
N ILE A 157 7.36 -6.10 -10.22
CA ILE A 157 8.01 -7.19 -9.51
C ILE A 157 6.95 -8.13 -8.96
N ASP A 158 7.02 -9.41 -9.32
CA ASP A 158 6.23 -10.50 -8.74
C ASP A 158 7.03 -11.11 -7.57
N TYR A 159 7.04 -10.40 -6.45
CA TYR A 159 7.80 -10.81 -5.27
C TYR A 159 7.10 -11.94 -4.51
N ARG A 160 7.89 -12.79 -3.87
CA ARG A 160 7.41 -13.92 -3.07
C ARG A 160 6.63 -13.45 -1.84
N MET A 161 5.55 -14.16 -1.51
CA MET A 161 4.60 -13.78 -0.46
C MET A 161 4.17 -14.94 0.43
N PRO A 162 3.68 -14.67 1.65
CA PRO A 162 2.91 -15.64 2.42
C PRO A 162 1.74 -16.23 1.61
N PRO A 163 1.29 -17.46 1.96
CA PRO A 163 1.74 -18.24 3.11
C PRO A 163 3.05 -19.00 2.92
N ASP A 164 3.55 -19.12 1.67
CA ASP A 164 4.74 -19.94 1.39
C ASP A 164 6.04 -19.24 1.76
N PHE A 165 6.09 -17.92 1.61
CA PHE A 165 7.31 -17.12 1.78
C PHE A 165 7.03 -15.91 2.68
N PRO A 166 7.14 -16.08 4.01
CA PRO A 166 6.97 -14.98 4.94
C PRO A 166 8.10 -13.94 4.83
N TYR A 167 7.96 -12.86 5.59
CA TYR A 167 9.03 -11.86 5.72
C TYR A 167 10.40 -12.56 6.04
N PRO A 168 11.50 -12.15 5.41
CA PRO A 168 11.67 -10.96 4.56
C PRO A 168 11.61 -11.20 3.04
N ALA A 169 11.05 -12.32 2.57
CA ALA A 169 11.14 -12.77 1.18
C ALA A 169 10.74 -11.70 0.15
N ALA A 170 9.62 -11.01 0.37
CA ALA A 170 9.15 -9.95 -0.54
C ALA A 170 10.15 -8.81 -0.68
N MET A 171 10.72 -8.37 0.44
CA MET A 171 11.71 -7.30 0.46
C MET A 171 13.04 -7.74 -0.18
N ASP A 172 13.45 -8.99 0.05
CA ASP A 172 14.68 -9.52 -0.53
C ASP A 172 14.57 -9.60 -2.06
N ASP A 173 13.43 -10.04 -2.57
CA ASP A 173 13.16 -10.08 -4.01
C ASP A 173 13.15 -8.67 -4.62
N ALA A 174 12.46 -7.73 -4.01
CA ALA A 174 12.42 -6.35 -4.48
C ALA A 174 13.81 -5.71 -4.52
N MET A 175 14.62 -5.94 -3.49
CA MET A 175 16.00 -5.45 -3.43
C MET A 175 16.93 -6.18 -4.40
N ALA A 176 16.73 -7.47 -4.67
CA ALA A 176 17.50 -8.21 -5.67
C ALA A 176 17.26 -7.60 -7.06
N VAL A 177 16.00 -7.31 -7.41
CA VAL A 177 15.65 -6.65 -8.67
C VAL A 177 16.25 -5.24 -8.73
N TRP A 178 16.12 -4.45 -7.66
CA TRP A 178 16.69 -3.10 -7.62
C TRP A 178 18.21 -3.10 -7.87
N LYS A 179 18.94 -3.96 -7.17
CA LYS A 179 20.39 -4.14 -7.34
C LYS A 179 20.78 -4.49 -8.79
N GLU A 180 19.96 -5.26 -9.47
CA GLU A 180 20.25 -5.66 -10.84
C GLU A 180 19.96 -4.55 -11.84
N VAL A 181 18.79 -3.91 -11.73
CA VAL A 181 18.38 -2.90 -12.71
C VAL A 181 19.22 -1.63 -12.66
N VAL A 182 19.78 -1.25 -11.51
CA VAL A 182 20.68 -0.10 -11.39
C VAL A 182 22.06 -0.30 -12.00
N LYS A 183 22.43 -1.55 -12.36
CA LYS A 183 23.70 -1.82 -13.07
C LYS A 183 23.66 -1.33 -14.53
N THR A 184 22.48 -1.30 -15.14
CA THR A 184 22.29 -1.02 -16.57
C THR A 184 21.42 0.21 -16.84
N ASN A 185 20.81 0.79 -15.81
CA ASN A 185 19.97 1.97 -15.92
C ASN A 185 20.48 3.07 -14.98
N ASP A 186 20.38 4.32 -15.41
CA ASP A 186 20.74 5.48 -14.60
C ASP A 186 19.71 5.71 -13.49
N PRO A 187 20.04 5.53 -12.20
CA PRO A 187 19.08 5.70 -11.10
C PRO A 187 18.46 7.10 -11.05
N LYS A 188 19.12 8.12 -11.59
CA LYS A 188 18.60 9.50 -11.72
C LYS A 188 17.46 9.61 -12.73
N LYS A 189 17.21 8.55 -13.50
CA LYS A 189 16.10 8.43 -14.47
C LYS A 189 15.13 7.33 -14.09
N MET A 190 15.22 6.85 -12.87
CA MET A 190 14.36 5.79 -12.35
C MET A 190 13.51 6.30 -11.20
N ALA A 191 12.33 5.70 -11.04
CA ALA A 191 11.50 5.88 -9.86
C ALA A 191 10.95 4.54 -9.37
N ILE A 192 10.62 4.46 -8.08
CA ILE A 192 9.93 3.31 -7.48
C ILE A 192 8.54 3.78 -7.07
N PHE A 193 7.52 2.96 -7.32
CA PHE A 193 6.15 3.26 -6.92
C PHE A 193 5.38 2.01 -6.55
N GLY A 194 4.30 2.19 -5.83
CA GLY A 194 3.35 1.16 -5.46
C GLY A 194 2.31 1.70 -4.49
N THR A 195 1.22 0.98 -4.34
CA THR A 195 0.08 1.38 -3.51
C THR A 195 -0.09 0.42 -2.33
N SER A 196 -0.64 0.90 -1.20
CA SER A 196 -0.92 0.10 0.00
C SER A 196 0.37 -0.50 0.59
N THR A 197 0.47 -1.83 0.75
CA THR A 197 1.72 -2.51 1.12
C THR A 197 2.85 -2.26 0.13
N GLY A 198 2.54 -2.10 -1.17
CA GLY A 198 3.51 -1.67 -2.18
C GLY A 198 4.02 -0.24 -1.93
N GLY A 199 3.16 0.65 -1.46
CA GLY A 199 3.56 1.99 -1.01
C GLY A 199 4.50 1.93 0.18
N GLY A 200 4.19 1.11 1.19
CA GLY A 200 5.07 0.84 2.33
C GLY A 200 6.41 0.25 1.89
N MET A 201 6.38 -0.74 1.00
CA MET A 201 7.59 -1.36 0.43
C MET A 201 8.44 -0.35 -0.35
N THR A 202 7.83 0.58 -1.09
CA THR A 202 8.53 1.67 -1.79
C THR A 202 9.40 2.48 -0.83
N LEU A 203 8.87 2.85 0.33
CA LEU A 203 9.61 3.56 1.38
C LEU A 203 10.73 2.67 1.97
N ALA A 204 10.40 1.43 2.31
CA ALA A 204 11.34 0.49 2.91
C ALA A 204 12.51 0.13 1.97
N MET A 205 12.26 -0.01 0.66
CA MET A 205 13.31 -0.23 -0.34
C MET A 205 14.32 0.92 -0.36
N VAL A 206 13.87 2.16 -0.31
CA VAL A 206 14.77 3.34 -0.29
C VAL A 206 15.58 3.39 1.00
N LEU A 207 14.97 3.11 2.14
CA LEU A 207 15.68 3.03 3.42
C LEU A 207 16.74 1.92 3.40
N ARG A 208 16.38 0.74 2.88
CA ARG A 208 17.31 -0.38 2.76
C ARG A 208 18.43 -0.10 1.75
N ALA A 209 18.10 0.48 0.60
CA ALA A 209 19.11 0.88 -0.39
C ALA A 209 20.11 1.88 0.20
N LYS A 210 19.63 2.86 0.96
CA LYS A 210 20.49 3.82 1.68
C LYS A 210 21.39 3.12 2.70
N ALA A 211 20.85 2.20 3.50
CA ALA A 211 21.61 1.44 4.50
C ALA A 211 22.68 0.53 3.86
N GLU A 212 22.39 -0.02 2.68
CA GLU A 212 23.32 -0.89 1.93
C GLU A 212 24.26 -0.10 1.00
N GLY A 213 24.22 1.24 0.99
CA GLY A 213 25.07 2.07 0.13
C GLY A 213 24.76 1.95 -1.36
N LEU A 214 23.55 1.54 -1.72
CA LEU A 214 23.11 1.39 -3.11
C LEU A 214 22.66 2.73 -3.70
N PRO A 215 22.71 2.89 -5.03
CA PRO A 215 22.13 4.06 -5.69
C PRO A 215 20.64 4.20 -5.36
N LEU A 216 20.22 5.44 -5.10
CA LEU A 216 18.81 5.76 -4.83
C LEU A 216 18.08 6.17 -6.11
N PRO A 217 16.77 5.91 -6.21
CA PRO A 217 15.97 6.41 -7.34
C PRO A 217 15.86 7.93 -7.33
N ALA A 218 15.61 8.54 -8.49
CA ALA A 218 15.35 9.97 -8.62
C ALA A 218 14.08 10.42 -7.91
N ALA A 219 13.09 9.53 -7.85
CA ALA A 219 11.81 9.79 -7.22
C ALA A 219 11.19 8.51 -6.65
N ILE A 220 10.26 8.68 -5.72
CA ILE A 220 9.36 7.62 -5.24
C ILE A 220 7.92 8.12 -5.24
N ALA A 221 6.98 7.23 -5.48
CA ALA A 221 5.54 7.52 -5.36
C ALA A 221 4.86 6.45 -4.50
N PRO A 222 4.93 6.58 -3.18
CA PRO A 222 4.23 5.69 -2.26
C PRO A 222 2.75 6.07 -2.18
N GLY A 223 1.89 5.33 -2.88
CA GLY A 223 0.44 5.52 -2.85
C GLY A 223 -0.16 4.92 -1.58
N THR A 224 -0.92 5.69 -0.80
CA THR A 224 -1.59 5.23 0.44
C THR A 224 -0.76 4.20 1.21
N PRO A 225 0.49 4.55 1.62
CA PRO A 225 1.45 3.57 2.08
C PRO A 225 1.01 2.95 3.42
N TRP A 226 0.95 1.62 3.47
CA TRP A 226 0.85 0.92 4.74
C TRP A 226 2.25 0.83 5.36
N SER A 227 2.64 1.88 6.05
CA SER A 227 3.99 2.07 6.60
C SER A 227 4.13 1.67 8.06
N ASP A 228 3.03 1.57 8.79
CA ASP A 228 2.98 1.05 10.16
C ASP A 228 2.11 -0.21 10.21
N MET A 229 2.74 -1.35 10.49
CA MET A 229 2.10 -2.67 10.54
C MET A 229 1.62 -3.04 11.95
N THR A 230 1.70 -2.10 12.92
CA THR A 230 1.46 -2.39 14.34
C THR A 230 0.04 -2.17 14.80
N LYS A 231 -0.87 -1.75 13.90
CA LYS A 231 -2.28 -1.45 14.23
C LYS A 231 -2.43 -0.42 15.36
N THR A 232 -1.60 0.61 15.36
CA THR A 232 -1.59 1.67 16.41
C THR A 232 -2.47 2.87 16.06
N GLY A 233 -2.82 3.05 14.79
CA GLY A 233 -3.67 4.16 14.34
C GLY A 233 -5.12 4.00 14.86
N ASP A 234 -5.72 5.08 15.36
CA ASP A 234 -7.11 5.10 15.82
C ASP A 234 -8.13 4.75 14.73
N SER A 235 -7.83 5.07 13.48
CA SER A 235 -8.67 4.74 12.31
C SER A 235 -8.84 3.23 12.08
N PHE A 236 -7.90 2.40 12.53
CA PHE A 236 -8.07 0.94 12.51
C PHE A 236 -9.28 0.49 13.34
N PHE A 237 -9.60 1.22 14.38
CA PHE A 237 -10.69 0.92 15.31
C PHE A 237 -11.97 1.70 14.99
N THR A 238 -11.83 3.00 14.68
CA THR A 238 -13.00 3.87 14.43
C THR A 238 -13.65 3.61 13.09
N ASN A 239 -12.89 3.12 12.10
CA ASN A 239 -13.36 2.81 10.76
C ASN A 239 -13.48 1.30 10.48
N GLU A 240 -13.40 0.47 11.51
CA GLU A 240 -13.64 -0.97 11.36
C GLU A 240 -15.03 -1.21 10.77
N MET A 241 -15.12 -2.14 9.79
CA MET A 241 -16.34 -2.45 9.03
C MET A 241 -16.89 -1.33 8.13
N VAL A 242 -16.16 -0.22 7.97
CA VAL A 242 -16.56 0.90 7.10
C VAL A 242 -15.80 0.89 5.78
N ASP A 243 -14.63 0.26 5.73
CA ASP A 243 -13.77 0.20 4.55
C ASP A 243 -14.28 -0.87 3.56
N ASN A 244 -14.50 -0.48 2.30
CA ASN A 244 -14.97 -1.38 1.24
C ASN A 244 -13.86 -2.28 0.68
N VAL A 245 -12.60 -2.03 1.01
CA VAL A 245 -11.43 -2.73 0.47
C VAL A 245 -10.77 -3.59 1.52
N LEU A 246 -10.56 -3.05 2.72
CA LEU A 246 -9.87 -3.72 3.82
C LEU A 246 -10.90 -4.35 4.76
N GLY A 247 -11.07 -5.65 4.66
CA GLY A 247 -11.87 -6.41 5.61
C GLY A 247 -11.14 -6.64 6.94
N PRO A 248 -11.85 -7.08 7.98
CA PRO A 248 -11.27 -7.30 9.31
C PRO A 248 -10.14 -8.34 9.33
N VAL A 249 -9.98 -9.15 8.29
CA VAL A 249 -8.93 -10.18 8.17
C VAL A 249 -7.57 -9.61 7.83
N ILE A 250 -7.53 -8.43 7.20
CA ILE A 250 -6.28 -7.79 6.75
C ILE A 250 -5.78 -6.78 7.79
N ASN A 251 -6.59 -6.49 8.79
CA ASN A 251 -6.28 -5.55 9.86
C ASN A 251 -5.63 -6.22 11.08
#